data_e26e23843f3bd38ca66ad42fa0529a58
#
_entry.id   e26e23843f3bd38ca66ad42fa0529a58
#
_cell.length_a   1.000
_cell.length_b   1.000
_cell.length_c   1.000
_cell.angle_alpha   90.00
_cell.angle_beta   90.00
_cell.angle_gamma   90.00
#
_symmetry.space_group_name_H-M   'P 1'
#
loop_
_entity.id
_entity.type
_entity.pdbx_description
1 polymer ?
#
loop_
_entity_poly.entity_id
_entity_poly.type
_entity_poly.pdbx_seq_one_letter_code
_entity_poly.pdbx_strand_id
1 'polypeptide(L)'
;MAVSFELTEDQRELQGWVHQFAKDVVRPAAAEYDEREDFPWPVLQEAAKIGLYSLDFFATQWFDESGLGIPLTMEELFWGDAGIGLAIVGTTLAAASVTANGTEEQVGRWVPAMFGTVTEPTVAAFCSSEPDAGSDVGAMRTRAVYDEATDEWVLDGTKAWATNGGIADIHVVTAVVDPELRTRGQASFVVPPGTKGLSQGQKFKKHGIRASHTAEVVLDQVRVPGRCLLGGKDKLDARLAKAREGTRAGGNASMATFERTRPAVAAQAIGIARAAYEVALDYAKTREQFGKPIIENQGIAFMLADMATSIEASRLLVWRAAWMARQGKRFEKAEGSMSKLFAGETAVKVTERAMQILGGNGFTREYPVERMARDAKIYTIFEGTSEIQRLVIARSVSGAPIR
;
A
#
# COMPACT_ATOMS: atom_id res chain seq x y z
N MET A 1 24.49 -13.32 5.34
CA MET A 1 25.16 -12.44 4.37
C MET A 1 25.50 -11.12 5.04
N ALA A 2 26.64 -10.51 4.70
CA ALA A 2 26.95 -9.14 5.09
C ALA A 2 25.95 -8.19 4.41
N VAL A 3 25.56 -7.11 5.08
CA VAL A 3 24.70 -6.09 4.47
C VAL A 3 25.59 -5.30 3.50
N SER A 4 25.23 -5.31 2.21
CA SER A 4 25.79 -4.40 1.21
C SER A 4 24.79 -3.29 0.94
N PHE A 5 25.27 -2.06 0.84
CA PHE A 5 24.49 -0.92 0.39
C PHE A 5 24.62 -0.69 -1.13
N GLU A 6 25.49 -1.45 -1.79
CA GLU A 6 25.62 -1.44 -3.24
C GLU A 6 24.59 -2.39 -3.85
N LEU A 7 23.84 -1.87 -4.82
CA LEU A 7 22.92 -2.69 -5.62
C LEU A 7 23.71 -3.63 -6.51
N THR A 8 23.21 -4.86 -6.67
CA THR A 8 23.70 -5.79 -7.68
C THR A 8 23.41 -5.30 -9.10
N GLU A 9 23.98 -5.94 -10.10
CA GLU A 9 23.68 -5.61 -11.51
C GLU A 9 22.20 -5.83 -11.82
N ASP A 10 21.64 -6.97 -11.42
CA ASP A 10 20.23 -7.31 -11.61
C ASP A 10 19.30 -6.28 -10.93
N GLN A 11 19.67 -5.80 -9.75
CA GLN A 11 18.89 -4.77 -9.05
C GLN A 11 18.94 -3.42 -9.75
N ARG A 12 20.09 -3.05 -10.33
CA ARG A 12 20.21 -1.83 -11.15
C ARG A 12 19.42 -1.95 -12.47
N GLU A 13 19.44 -3.13 -13.09
CA GLU A 13 18.64 -3.40 -14.28
C GLU A 13 17.14 -3.33 -13.97
N LEU A 14 16.68 -3.98 -12.88
CA LEU A 14 15.31 -3.86 -12.40
C LEU A 14 14.90 -2.41 -12.18
N GLN A 15 15.73 -1.65 -11.44
CA GLN A 15 15.48 -0.24 -11.16
C GLN A 15 15.38 0.57 -12.44
N GLY A 16 16.33 0.42 -13.37
CA GLY A 16 16.34 1.11 -14.65
C GLY A 16 15.13 0.77 -15.52
N TRP A 17 14.74 -0.50 -15.57
CA TRP A 17 13.59 -0.95 -16.34
C TRP A 17 12.25 -0.39 -15.80
N VAL A 18 12.02 -0.44 -14.48
CA VAL A 18 10.81 0.13 -13.87
C VAL A 18 10.81 1.65 -14.00
N HIS A 19 11.98 2.31 -13.83
CA HIS A 19 12.11 3.76 -14.02
C HIS A 19 11.75 4.18 -15.44
N GLN A 20 12.21 3.44 -16.46
CA GLN A 20 11.90 3.75 -17.85
C GLN A 20 10.39 3.68 -18.12
N PHE A 21 9.70 2.66 -17.62
CA PHE A 21 8.24 2.57 -17.70
C PHE A 21 7.57 3.73 -16.95
N ALA A 22 8.02 4.05 -15.75
CA ALA A 22 7.50 5.16 -14.97
C ALA A 22 7.67 6.51 -15.69
N LYS A 23 8.80 6.72 -16.36
CA LYS A 23 9.12 7.93 -17.12
C LYS A 23 8.31 8.06 -18.41
N ASP A 24 8.21 6.98 -19.18
CA ASP A 24 7.68 7.03 -20.54
C ASP A 24 6.16 6.81 -20.61
N VAL A 25 5.59 6.10 -19.62
CA VAL A 25 4.15 5.73 -19.63
C VAL A 25 3.41 6.37 -18.46
N VAL A 26 3.91 6.22 -17.21
CA VAL A 26 3.18 6.66 -16.02
C VAL A 26 3.18 8.18 -15.92
N ARG A 27 4.34 8.82 -15.96
CA ARG A 27 4.48 10.28 -15.75
C ARG A 27 3.73 11.13 -16.77
N PRO A 28 3.74 10.81 -18.08
CA PRO A 28 2.95 11.55 -19.06
C PRO A 28 1.45 11.46 -18.86
N ALA A 29 0.93 10.34 -18.37
CA ALA A 29 -0.50 10.12 -18.12
C ALA A 29 -1.00 10.76 -16.80
N ALA A 30 -0.10 11.11 -15.89
CA ALA A 30 -0.41 11.45 -14.51
C ALA A 30 -1.38 12.65 -14.36
N ALA A 31 -1.15 13.74 -15.12
CA ALA A 31 -1.99 14.93 -15.03
C ALA A 31 -3.43 14.67 -15.50
N GLU A 32 -3.59 13.91 -16.59
CA GLU A 32 -4.91 13.56 -17.13
C GLU A 32 -5.72 12.73 -16.15
N TYR A 33 -5.12 11.65 -15.59
CA TYR A 33 -5.83 10.77 -14.66
C TYR A 33 -6.07 11.41 -13.28
N ASP A 34 -5.21 12.33 -12.84
CA ASP A 34 -5.49 13.15 -11.65
C ASP A 34 -6.71 14.05 -11.88
N GLU A 35 -6.82 14.70 -13.04
CA GLU A 35 -7.96 15.59 -13.36
C GLU A 35 -9.27 14.80 -13.50
N ARG A 36 -9.26 13.67 -14.22
CA ARG A 36 -10.44 12.84 -14.49
C ARG A 36 -10.92 12.05 -13.29
N GLU A 37 -10.04 11.77 -12.33
CA GLU A 37 -10.30 10.84 -11.20
C GLU A 37 -10.75 9.44 -11.65
N ASP A 38 -10.28 8.98 -12.81
CA ASP A 38 -10.62 7.68 -13.37
C ASP A 38 -9.51 6.66 -13.15
N PHE A 39 -9.89 5.37 -13.09
CA PHE A 39 -8.91 4.28 -13.02
C PHE A 39 -8.16 4.15 -14.36
N PRO A 40 -6.82 4.09 -14.36
CA PRO A 40 -5.99 4.17 -15.56
C PRO A 40 -5.85 2.79 -16.26
N TRP A 41 -6.95 2.19 -16.70
CA TRP A 41 -6.94 0.89 -17.38
C TRP A 41 -5.94 0.79 -18.55
N PRO A 42 -5.79 1.79 -19.43
CA PRO A 42 -4.79 1.73 -20.50
C PRO A 42 -3.35 1.62 -19.98
N VAL A 43 -3.02 2.32 -18.88
CA VAL A 43 -1.68 2.26 -18.27
C VAL A 43 -1.46 0.89 -17.61
N LEU A 44 -2.47 0.35 -16.93
CA LEU A 44 -2.42 -1.01 -16.38
C LEU A 44 -2.20 -2.06 -17.50
N GLN A 45 -2.88 -1.88 -18.63
CA GLN A 45 -2.73 -2.75 -19.80
C GLN A 45 -1.30 -2.70 -20.37
N GLU A 46 -0.69 -1.52 -20.47
CA GLU A 46 0.72 -1.41 -20.88
C GLU A 46 1.67 -2.05 -19.86
N ALA A 47 1.41 -1.90 -18.58
CA ALA A 47 2.18 -2.59 -17.53
C ALA A 47 2.06 -4.12 -17.65
N ALA A 48 0.87 -4.65 -17.96
CA ALA A 48 0.66 -6.08 -18.18
C ALA A 48 1.39 -6.60 -19.42
N LYS A 49 1.37 -5.85 -20.53
CA LYS A 49 2.06 -6.22 -21.78
C LYS A 49 3.57 -6.40 -21.61
N ILE A 50 4.21 -5.57 -20.79
CA ILE A 50 5.64 -5.68 -20.52
C ILE A 50 5.97 -6.62 -19.35
N GLY A 51 4.96 -7.25 -18.73
CA GLY A 51 5.12 -8.17 -17.61
C GLY A 51 5.24 -7.50 -16.23
N LEU A 52 5.23 -6.17 -16.14
CA LEU A 52 5.29 -5.44 -14.86
C LEU A 52 4.04 -5.70 -14.00
N TYR A 53 2.86 -5.75 -14.62
CA TYR A 53 1.63 -6.16 -13.96
C TYR A 53 1.39 -7.65 -14.16
N SER A 54 2.09 -8.47 -13.39
CA SER A 54 1.92 -9.94 -13.42
C SER A 54 2.22 -10.54 -12.04
N LEU A 55 1.63 -11.71 -11.76
CA LEU A 55 1.97 -12.47 -10.55
C LEU A 55 3.44 -12.86 -10.54
N ASP A 56 3.99 -13.33 -11.66
CA ASP A 56 5.37 -13.78 -11.76
C ASP A 56 6.36 -12.67 -11.42
N PHE A 57 6.12 -11.46 -11.92
CA PHE A 57 6.95 -10.30 -11.58
C PHE A 57 6.92 -10.03 -10.07
N PHE A 58 5.74 -9.84 -9.48
CA PHE A 58 5.65 -9.51 -8.06
C PHE A 58 6.16 -10.65 -7.17
N ALA A 59 5.93 -11.91 -7.54
CA ALA A 59 6.48 -13.05 -6.83
C ALA A 59 8.01 -13.06 -6.87
N THR A 60 8.61 -12.83 -8.05
CA THR A 60 10.08 -12.74 -8.20
C THR A 60 10.65 -11.66 -7.30
N GLN A 61 10.06 -10.46 -7.29
CA GLN A 61 10.53 -9.36 -6.45
C GLN A 61 10.30 -9.61 -4.95
N TRP A 62 9.21 -10.29 -4.60
CA TRP A 62 8.92 -10.67 -3.23
C TRP A 62 9.90 -11.71 -2.69
N PHE A 63 10.35 -12.62 -3.55
CA PHE A 63 11.30 -13.68 -3.18
C PHE A 63 12.77 -13.32 -3.42
N ASP A 64 13.07 -12.09 -3.88
CA ASP A 64 14.45 -11.59 -3.95
C ASP A 64 15.18 -11.78 -2.62
N GLU A 65 16.37 -12.40 -2.66
CA GLU A 65 17.11 -12.80 -1.46
C GLU A 65 17.52 -11.63 -0.57
N SER A 66 17.77 -10.47 -1.15
CA SER A 66 18.09 -9.24 -0.41
C SER A 66 16.87 -8.60 0.25
N GLY A 67 15.66 -8.87 -0.27
CA GLY A 67 14.43 -8.20 0.09
C GLY A 67 14.25 -6.82 -0.54
N LEU A 68 15.15 -6.40 -1.45
CA LEU A 68 15.11 -5.06 -2.05
C LEU A 68 14.28 -4.97 -3.33
N GLY A 69 13.92 -6.08 -3.98
CA GLY A 69 13.18 -6.08 -5.24
C GLY A 69 11.87 -5.28 -5.16
N ILE A 70 11.06 -5.53 -4.15
CA ILE A 70 9.81 -4.76 -3.93
C ILE A 70 10.08 -3.28 -3.61
N PRO A 71 10.94 -2.89 -2.65
CA PRO A 71 11.24 -1.48 -2.40
C PRO A 71 11.74 -0.72 -3.62
N LEU A 72 12.64 -1.31 -4.43
CA LEU A 72 13.15 -0.70 -5.66
C LEU A 72 12.02 -0.47 -6.67
N THR A 73 11.19 -1.49 -6.91
CA THR A 73 10.01 -1.40 -7.79
C THR A 73 9.06 -0.29 -7.35
N MET A 74 8.74 -0.24 -6.05
CA MET A 74 7.80 0.75 -5.51
C MET A 74 8.36 2.17 -5.60
N GLU A 75 9.63 2.38 -5.28
CA GLU A 75 10.26 3.70 -5.37
C GLU A 75 10.23 4.23 -6.80
N GLU A 76 10.59 3.43 -7.81
CA GLU A 76 10.63 3.88 -9.20
C GLU A 76 9.24 4.11 -9.78
N LEU A 77 8.29 3.23 -9.51
CA LEU A 77 6.93 3.35 -10.02
C LEU A 77 6.23 4.61 -9.47
N PHE A 78 6.39 4.88 -8.17
CA PHE A 78 5.79 6.04 -7.49
C PHE A 78 6.57 7.35 -7.73
N TRP A 79 7.80 7.27 -8.23
CA TRP A 79 8.48 8.41 -8.85
C TRP A 79 7.75 8.87 -10.12
N GLY A 80 7.13 8.00 -10.87
CA GLY A 80 6.28 8.33 -12.00
C GLY A 80 5.04 9.11 -11.59
N ASP A 81 4.16 8.47 -10.82
CA ASP A 81 2.94 9.05 -10.24
C ASP A 81 2.39 8.13 -9.15
N ALA A 82 1.92 8.70 -8.05
CA ALA A 82 1.43 7.93 -6.92
C ALA A 82 0.04 7.30 -7.16
N GLY A 83 -0.85 8.02 -7.83
CA GLY A 83 -2.21 7.53 -8.12
C GLY A 83 -2.19 6.36 -9.10
N ILE A 84 -1.44 6.49 -10.19
CA ILE A 84 -1.25 5.44 -11.18
C ILE A 84 -0.42 4.29 -10.60
N GLY A 85 0.66 4.60 -9.88
CA GLY A 85 1.45 3.59 -9.18
C GLY A 85 0.58 2.74 -8.26
N LEU A 86 -0.31 3.35 -7.47
CA LEU A 86 -1.23 2.63 -6.60
C LEU A 86 -2.28 1.82 -7.39
N ALA A 87 -2.73 2.29 -8.54
CA ALA A 87 -3.62 1.51 -9.43
C ALA A 87 -2.94 0.21 -9.91
N ILE A 88 -1.64 0.28 -10.24
CA ILE A 88 -0.86 -0.89 -10.67
C ILE A 88 -0.60 -1.85 -9.50
N VAL A 89 -0.19 -1.34 -8.32
CA VAL A 89 0.21 -2.24 -7.22
C VAL A 89 -0.93 -2.58 -6.25
N GLY A 90 -2.11 -1.95 -6.36
CA GLY A 90 -3.20 -2.12 -5.39
C GLY A 90 -3.68 -3.56 -5.21
N THR A 91 -3.64 -4.36 -6.26
CA THR A 91 -3.95 -5.80 -6.24
C THR A 91 -3.04 -6.60 -5.30
N THR A 92 -1.78 -6.17 -5.14
CA THR A 92 -0.81 -6.90 -4.32
C THR A 92 -1.18 -6.97 -2.84
N LEU A 93 -1.97 -6.02 -2.32
CA LEU A 93 -2.43 -6.05 -0.93
C LEU A 93 -3.43 -7.18 -0.68
N ALA A 94 -4.35 -7.40 -1.62
CA ALA A 94 -5.28 -8.53 -1.58
C ALA A 94 -4.53 -9.87 -1.69
N ALA A 95 -3.57 -9.96 -2.63
CA ALA A 95 -2.70 -11.13 -2.80
C ALA A 95 -1.89 -11.42 -1.52
N ALA A 96 -1.31 -10.40 -0.90
CA ALA A 96 -0.58 -10.53 0.37
C ALA A 96 -1.48 -11.04 1.51
N SER A 97 -2.74 -10.61 1.57
CA SER A 97 -3.71 -11.11 2.55
C SER A 97 -4.02 -12.60 2.36
N VAL A 98 -4.23 -13.03 1.10
CA VAL A 98 -4.47 -14.45 0.79
C VAL A 98 -3.24 -15.29 1.11
N THR A 99 -2.05 -14.83 0.73
CA THR A 99 -0.78 -15.53 1.00
C THR A 99 -0.47 -15.64 2.51
N ALA A 100 -0.82 -14.63 3.29
CA ALA A 100 -0.57 -14.63 4.74
C ALA A 100 -1.54 -15.51 5.53
N ASN A 101 -2.77 -15.67 5.07
CA ASN A 101 -3.87 -16.27 5.85
C ASN A 101 -4.44 -17.56 5.23
N GLY A 102 -4.28 -17.74 3.91
CA GLY A 102 -4.83 -18.86 3.15
C GLY A 102 -4.07 -20.18 3.31
N THR A 103 -4.67 -21.25 2.82
CA THR A 103 -3.99 -22.52 2.58
C THR A 103 -3.24 -22.47 1.24
N GLU A 104 -2.34 -23.43 1.00
CA GLU A 104 -1.62 -23.53 -0.30
C GLU A 104 -2.61 -23.65 -1.48
N GLU A 105 -3.68 -24.42 -1.33
CA GLU A 105 -4.74 -24.53 -2.33
C GLU A 105 -5.42 -23.18 -2.61
N GLN A 106 -5.74 -22.42 -1.54
CA GLN A 106 -6.36 -21.11 -1.66
C GLN A 106 -5.42 -20.09 -2.32
N VAL A 107 -4.13 -20.12 -1.98
CA VAL A 107 -3.10 -19.29 -2.61
C VAL A 107 -2.99 -19.63 -4.10
N GLY A 108 -2.83 -20.92 -4.44
CA GLY A 108 -2.73 -21.37 -5.84
C GLY A 108 -3.97 -21.07 -6.68
N ARG A 109 -5.15 -21.04 -6.06
CA ARG A 109 -6.41 -20.75 -6.75
C ARG A 109 -6.64 -19.25 -6.94
N TRP A 110 -6.51 -18.46 -5.87
CA TRP A 110 -7.00 -17.08 -5.86
C TRP A 110 -5.96 -16.06 -6.27
N VAL A 111 -4.69 -16.24 -5.91
CA VAL A 111 -3.68 -15.22 -6.19
C VAL A 111 -3.44 -15.03 -7.70
N PRO A 112 -3.32 -16.09 -8.53
CA PRO A 112 -3.22 -15.91 -9.98
C PRO A 112 -4.44 -15.21 -10.59
N ALA A 113 -5.64 -15.57 -10.12
CA ALA A 113 -6.89 -14.99 -10.62
C ALA A 113 -7.04 -13.48 -10.33
N MET A 114 -6.29 -12.93 -9.37
CA MET A 114 -6.31 -11.50 -9.04
C MET A 114 -5.63 -10.61 -10.08
N PHE A 115 -4.71 -11.15 -10.87
CA PHE A 115 -3.95 -10.41 -11.88
C PHE A 115 -4.53 -10.53 -13.30
N GLY A 116 -5.37 -11.54 -13.54
CA GLY A 116 -5.93 -11.83 -14.86
C GLY A 116 -4.87 -12.30 -15.84
N THR A 117 -5.01 -11.87 -17.08
CA THR A 117 -4.09 -12.20 -18.18
C THR A 117 -3.45 -10.94 -18.76
N VAL A 118 -2.45 -11.11 -19.62
CA VAL A 118 -1.82 -9.97 -20.34
C VAL A 118 -2.83 -9.20 -21.20
N THR A 119 -3.82 -9.88 -21.77
CA THR A 119 -4.85 -9.26 -22.63
C THR A 119 -6.06 -8.75 -21.83
N GLU A 120 -6.34 -9.35 -20.69
CA GLU A 120 -7.46 -9.03 -19.81
C GLU A 120 -6.96 -8.96 -18.36
N PRO A 121 -6.24 -7.88 -17.98
CA PRO A 121 -5.79 -7.70 -16.62
C PRO A 121 -6.99 -7.42 -15.71
N THR A 122 -7.05 -8.13 -14.59
CA THR A 122 -8.04 -7.93 -13.53
C THR A 122 -7.40 -7.20 -12.34
N VAL A 123 -8.22 -6.71 -11.43
CA VAL A 123 -7.74 -6.12 -10.17
C VAL A 123 -8.44 -6.75 -8.98
N ALA A 124 -7.79 -6.70 -7.82
CA ALA A 124 -8.35 -7.18 -6.57
C ALA A 124 -8.39 -6.08 -5.51
N ALA A 125 -9.32 -6.22 -4.57
CA ALA A 125 -9.51 -5.30 -3.45
C ALA A 125 -9.29 -6.00 -2.10
N PHE A 126 -8.60 -5.32 -1.17
CA PHE A 126 -8.54 -5.71 0.23
C PHE A 126 -9.45 -4.80 1.06
N CYS A 127 -10.50 -5.36 1.65
CA CYS A 127 -11.58 -4.64 2.32
C CYS A 127 -11.54 -4.91 3.83
N SER A 128 -10.87 -4.05 4.60
CA SER A 128 -10.75 -4.17 6.05
C SER A 128 -11.46 -3.03 6.79
N SER A 129 -11.14 -1.77 6.45
CA SER A 129 -11.69 -0.60 7.13
C SER A 129 -13.20 -0.43 6.89
N GLU A 130 -13.86 0.23 7.84
CA GLU A 130 -15.28 0.59 7.80
C GLU A 130 -15.45 2.07 8.10
N PRO A 131 -16.61 2.69 7.81
CA PRO A 131 -16.84 4.09 8.14
C PRO A 131 -16.53 4.44 9.61
N ASP A 132 -16.86 3.55 10.55
CA ASP A 132 -16.67 3.74 12.00
C ASP A 132 -15.47 2.95 12.57
N ALA A 133 -14.71 2.22 11.76
CA ALA A 133 -13.58 1.38 12.20
C ALA A 133 -12.38 1.50 11.27
N GLY A 134 -11.58 2.55 11.47
CA GLY A 134 -10.29 2.77 10.82
C GLY A 134 -9.14 2.29 11.71
N SER A 135 -8.58 3.17 12.53
CA SER A 135 -7.51 2.83 13.48
C SER A 135 -7.96 1.90 14.61
N ASP A 136 -9.23 1.99 15.04
CA ASP A 136 -9.83 0.99 15.94
C ASP A 136 -10.43 -0.17 15.16
N VAL A 137 -9.55 -1.05 14.66
CA VAL A 137 -9.96 -2.27 13.94
C VAL A 137 -10.79 -3.23 14.80
N GLY A 138 -10.81 -3.03 16.13
CA GLY A 138 -11.63 -3.79 17.06
C GLY A 138 -13.11 -3.40 17.06
N ALA A 139 -13.44 -2.23 16.52
CA ALA A 139 -14.80 -1.73 16.39
C ALA A 139 -15.51 -2.16 15.10
N MET A 140 -14.88 -3.05 14.31
CA MET A 140 -15.44 -3.59 13.06
C MET A 140 -16.84 -4.19 13.29
N ARG A 141 -17.79 -3.90 12.39
CA ARG A 141 -19.19 -4.34 12.47
C ARG A 141 -19.62 -5.28 11.36
N THR A 142 -18.90 -5.32 10.22
CA THR A 142 -19.18 -6.30 9.16
C THR A 142 -19.10 -7.70 9.75
N ARG A 143 -20.17 -8.47 9.60
CA ARG A 143 -20.31 -9.81 10.17
C ARG A 143 -20.19 -10.88 9.12
N ALA A 144 -19.74 -12.05 9.53
CA ALA A 144 -19.80 -13.27 8.75
C ALA A 144 -20.41 -14.36 9.63
N VAL A 145 -21.53 -14.94 9.18
CA VAL A 145 -22.27 -15.99 9.88
C VAL A 145 -22.20 -17.26 9.03
N TYR A 146 -21.82 -18.37 9.66
CA TYR A 146 -21.76 -19.66 8.97
C TYR A 146 -23.14 -20.32 8.92
N ASP A 147 -23.56 -20.71 7.72
CA ASP A 147 -24.76 -21.49 7.46
C ASP A 147 -24.35 -22.95 7.24
N GLU A 148 -24.54 -23.78 8.29
CA GLU A 148 -24.17 -25.20 8.28
C GLU A 148 -24.97 -26.01 7.25
N ALA A 149 -26.21 -25.60 6.94
CA ALA A 149 -27.07 -26.35 6.03
C ALA A 149 -26.60 -26.28 4.57
N THR A 150 -25.90 -25.19 4.20
CA THR A 150 -25.44 -24.96 2.83
C THR A 150 -23.92 -24.97 2.70
N ASP A 151 -23.17 -25.09 3.78
CA ASP A 151 -21.71 -24.88 3.85
C ASP A 151 -21.29 -23.54 3.25
N GLU A 152 -21.98 -22.47 3.67
CA GLU A 152 -21.71 -21.11 3.20
C GLU A 152 -21.49 -20.13 4.36
N TRP A 153 -20.75 -19.07 4.09
CA TRP A 153 -20.68 -17.90 4.95
C TRP A 153 -21.54 -16.78 4.37
N VAL A 154 -22.34 -16.15 5.22
CA VAL A 154 -23.15 -14.98 4.88
C VAL A 154 -22.45 -13.74 5.45
N LEU A 155 -22.00 -12.85 4.57
CA LEU A 155 -21.32 -11.61 4.93
C LEU A 155 -22.31 -10.45 4.79
N ASP A 156 -22.34 -9.58 5.81
CA ASP A 156 -23.21 -8.41 5.86
C ASP A 156 -22.51 -7.22 6.49
N GLY A 157 -22.56 -6.06 5.83
CA GLY A 157 -21.93 -4.83 6.30
C GLY A 157 -21.42 -3.93 5.18
N THR A 158 -20.68 -2.89 5.57
CA THR A 158 -20.11 -1.92 4.62
C THR A 158 -18.64 -1.68 4.92
N LYS A 159 -17.80 -1.83 3.90
CA LYS A 159 -16.40 -1.47 3.94
C LYS A 159 -16.17 -0.10 3.32
N ALA A 160 -15.18 0.63 3.84
CA ALA A 160 -14.83 1.96 3.36
C ALA A 160 -13.36 2.05 2.98
N TRP A 161 -13.03 3.01 2.13
CA TRP A 161 -11.66 3.33 1.71
C TRP A 161 -10.95 2.18 0.98
N ALA A 162 -11.71 1.21 0.42
CA ALA A 162 -11.14 0.08 -0.29
C ALA A 162 -10.55 0.51 -1.64
N THR A 163 -9.24 0.32 -1.81
CA THR A 163 -8.59 0.44 -3.12
C THR A 163 -9.17 -0.62 -4.04
N ASN A 164 -9.56 -0.21 -5.25
CA ASN A 164 -10.27 -1.03 -6.23
C ASN A 164 -11.66 -1.53 -5.77
N GLY A 165 -12.19 -1.03 -4.64
CA GLY A 165 -13.50 -1.44 -4.14
C GLY A 165 -14.60 -1.26 -5.17
N GLY A 166 -15.36 -2.31 -5.46
CA GLY A 166 -16.46 -2.31 -6.41
C GLY A 166 -16.07 -2.48 -7.88
N ILE A 167 -14.83 -2.16 -8.28
CA ILE A 167 -14.33 -2.45 -9.65
C ILE A 167 -13.48 -3.72 -9.71
N ALA A 168 -13.10 -4.27 -8.55
CA ALA A 168 -12.28 -5.47 -8.46
C ALA A 168 -13.08 -6.72 -8.84
N ASP A 169 -12.41 -7.67 -9.49
CA ASP A 169 -12.95 -8.99 -9.76
C ASP A 169 -13.02 -9.84 -8.49
N ILE A 170 -11.99 -9.73 -7.66
CA ILE A 170 -11.90 -10.47 -6.38
C ILE A 170 -11.78 -9.48 -5.23
N HIS A 171 -12.65 -9.66 -4.22
CA HIS A 171 -12.57 -8.90 -2.98
C HIS A 171 -12.13 -9.80 -1.83
N VAL A 172 -11.12 -9.39 -1.07
CA VAL A 172 -10.73 -10.04 0.17
C VAL A 172 -11.28 -9.22 1.34
N VAL A 173 -12.29 -9.75 2.00
CA VAL A 173 -13.08 -9.04 3.02
C VAL A 173 -12.73 -9.58 4.41
N THR A 174 -12.35 -8.69 5.33
CA THR A 174 -12.26 -9.03 6.76
C THR A 174 -13.60 -8.79 7.44
N ALA A 175 -14.10 -9.77 8.17
CA ALA A 175 -15.38 -9.71 8.88
C ALA A 175 -15.29 -10.31 10.28
N VAL A 176 -16.23 -9.94 11.15
CA VAL A 176 -16.37 -10.44 12.52
C VAL A 176 -17.15 -11.74 12.50
N VAL A 177 -16.55 -12.81 12.97
CA VAL A 177 -17.18 -14.13 13.17
C VAL A 177 -17.53 -14.39 14.65
N ASP A 178 -16.88 -13.68 15.57
CA ASP A 178 -17.15 -13.71 17.01
C ASP A 178 -16.96 -12.30 17.60
N PRO A 179 -18.06 -11.58 17.88
CA PRO A 179 -18.00 -10.19 18.36
C PRO A 179 -17.41 -10.06 19.78
N GLU A 180 -17.51 -11.09 20.61
CA GLU A 180 -17.00 -11.04 21.99
C GLU A 180 -15.47 -11.01 22.02
N LEU A 181 -14.83 -11.57 21.01
CA LEU A 181 -13.38 -11.64 20.89
C LEU A 181 -12.75 -10.40 20.22
N ARG A 182 -13.57 -9.41 19.77
CA ARG A 182 -13.09 -8.18 19.09
C ARG A 182 -12.13 -8.51 17.93
N THR A 183 -10.91 -7.97 17.94
CA THR A 183 -9.91 -8.23 16.87
C THR A 183 -9.53 -9.70 16.72
N ARG A 184 -9.61 -10.49 17.77
CA ARG A 184 -9.34 -11.94 17.72
C ARG A 184 -10.48 -12.75 17.11
N GLY A 185 -11.69 -12.18 17.10
CA GLY A 185 -12.89 -12.74 16.50
C GLY A 185 -13.10 -12.40 15.03
N GLN A 186 -12.07 -11.91 14.33
CA GLN A 186 -12.13 -11.54 12.90
C GLN A 186 -11.53 -12.64 12.02
N ALA A 187 -12.07 -12.79 10.81
CA ALA A 187 -11.54 -13.68 9.78
C ALA A 187 -11.60 -13.00 8.41
N SER A 188 -10.80 -13.47 7.45
CA SER A 188 -10.79 -12.94 6.09
C SER A 188 -11.40 -13.93 5.10
N PHE A 189 -12.18 -13.43 4.17
CA PHE A 189 -12.93 -14.19 3.19
C PHE A 189 -12.61 -13.71 1.79
N VAL A 190 -12.48 -14.62 0.85
CA VAL A 190 -12.45 -14.29 -0.57
C VAL A 190 -13.89 -14.23 -1.07
N VAL A 191 -14.27 -13.11 -1.67
CA VAL A 191 -15.53 -12.97 -2.40
C VAL A 191 -15.21 -13.06 -3.90
N PRO A 192 -15.64 -14.15 -4.56
CA PRO A 192 -15.38 -14.40 -5.98
C PRO A 192 -16.08 -13.40 -6.90
N PRO A 193 -15.65 -13.30 -8.17
CA PRO A 193 -16.35 -12.49 -9.17
C PRO A 193 -17.81 -12.87 -9.33
N GLY A 194 -18.66 -11.88 -9.55
CA GLY A 194 -20.10 -12.09 -9.79
C GLY A 194 -20.92 -12.57 -8.58
N THR A 195 -20.36 -12.56 -7.37
CA THR A 195 -21.09 -12.92 -6.16
C THR A 195 -22.20 -11.90 -5.89
N LYS A 196 -23.45 -12.40 -5.77
CA LYS A 196 -24.63 -11.56 -5.52
C LYS A 196 -24.55 -10.90 -4.14
N GLY A 197 -25.08 -9.68 -4.04
CA GLY A 197 -25.11 -8.91 -2.79
C GLY A 197 -23.87 -8.02 -2.57
N LEU A 198 -22.77 -8.22 -3.32
CA LEU A 198 -21.65 -7.29 -3.32
C LEU A 198 -21.90 -6.18 -4.34
N SER A 199 -21.77 -4.92 -3.89
CA SER A 199 -21.90 -3.75 -4.75
C SER A 199 -20.95 -2.63 -4.33
N GLN A 200 -20.66 -1.73 -5.26
CA GLN A 200 -19.96 -0.50 -4.95
C GLN A 200 -20.93 0.50 -4.30
N GLY A 201 -20.52 1.05 -3.16
CA GLY A 201 -21.16 2.20 -2.56
C GLY A 201 -20.60 3.52 -3.10
N GLN A 202 -20.28 4.46 -2.20
CA GLN A 202 -19.73 5.76 -2.58
C GLN A 202 -18.31 5.61 -3.16
N LYS A 203 -18.05 6.12 -4.38
CA LYS A 203 -16.69 6.43 -4.86
C LYS A 203 -16.24 7.73 -4.23
N PHE A 204 -15.13 7.71 -3.51
CA PHE A 204 -14.64 8.88 -2.80
C PHE A 204 -13.91 9.86 -3.73
N LYS A 205 -14.27 11.16 -3.64
CA LYS A 205 -13.48 12.24 -4.21
C LYS A 205 -12.32 12.54 -3.27
N LYS A 206 -11.09 12.39 -3.76
CA LYS A 206 -9.90 12.43 -2.92
C LYS A 206 -9.07 13.70 -3.12
N HIS A 207 -8.31 14.06 -2.08
CA HIS A 207 -7.34 15.14 -2.11
C HIS A 207 -6.18 14.82 -3.07
N GLY A 208 -5.63 13.61 -3.00
CA GLY A 208 -4.52 13.10 -3.82
C GLY A 208 -4.77 11.65 -4.23
N ILE A 209 -3.78 11.02 -4.90
CA ILE A 209 -3.86 9.68 -5.48
C ILE A 209 -5.15 9.47 -6.30
N ARG A 210 -5.54 10.49 -7.06
CA ARG A 210 -6.88 10.58 -7.65
C ARG A 210 -7.11 9.59 -8.78
N ALA A 211 -6.03 9.16 -9.46
CA ALA A 211 -6.07 8.10 -10.46
C ALA A 211 -6.34 6.70 -9.87
N SER A 212 -6.09 6.48 -8.57
CA SER A 212 -6.42 5.23 -7.91
C SER A 212 -7.89 5.19 -7.52
N HIS A 213 -8.61 4.14 -7.89
CA HIS A 213 -10.01 3.97 -7.49
C HIS A 213 -10.11 3.63 -6.00
N THR A 214 -10.97 4.36 -5.28
CA THR A 214 -11.21 4.14 -3.84
C THR A 214 -12.70 4.30 -3.57
N ALA A 215 -13.35 3.25 -3.04
CA ALA A 215 -14.79 3.27 -2.82
C ALA A 215 -15.20 2.49 -1.56
N GLU A 216 -16.46 2.64 -1.20
CA GLU A 216 -17.16 1.73 -0.31
C GLU A 216 -17.49 0.42 -1.04
N VAL A 217 -17.47 -0.67 -0.27
CA VAL A 217 -17.97 -1.97 -0.70
C VAL A 217 -19.10 -2.38 0.23
N VAL A 218 -20.30 -2.48 -0.33
CA VAL A 218 -21.51 -2.89 0.39
C VAL A 218 -21.68 -4.39 0.24
N LEU A 219 -21.90 -5.05 1.35
CA LEU A 219 -22.16 -6.49 1.46
C LEU A 219 -23.58 -6.65 2.01
N ASP A 220 -24.51 -7.03 1.16
CA ASP A 220 -25.90 -7.30 1.51
C ASP A 220 -26.19 -8.78 1.32
N GLN A 221 -26.16 -9.53 2.42
CA GLN A 221 -26.36 -10.98 2.45
C GLN A 221 -25.48 -11.73 1.42
N VAL A 222 -24.20 -11.32 1.33
CA VAL A 222 -23.24 -11.93 0.41
C VAL A 222 -22.92 -13.34 0.86
N ARG A 223 -23.32 -14.34 0.05
CA ARG A 223 -23.06 -15.75 0.32
C ARG A 223 -21.82 -16.24 -0.41
N VAL A 224 -20.90 -16.80 0.33
CA VAL A 224 -19.67 -17.42 -0.23
C VAL A 224 -19.51 -18.84 0.32
N PRO A 225 -19.07 -19.81 -0.49
CA PRO A 225 -18.80 -21.18 -0.05
C PRO A 225 -17.81 -21.25 1.12
N GLY A 226 -17.92 -22.27 1.97
CA GLY A 226 -17.03 -22.48 3.12
C GLY A 226 -15.54 -22.41 2.78
N ARG A 227 -15.14 -22.89 1.58
CA ARG A 227 -13.75 -22.80 1.07
C ARG A 227 -13.23 -21.39 0.82
N CYS A 228 -14.09 -20.36 0.85
CA CYS A 228 -13.70 -18.96 0.69
C CYS A 228 -13.20 -18.33 2.00
N LEU A 229 -13.42 -18.97 3.15
CA LEU A 229 -12.79 -18.59 4.41
C LEU A 229 -11.27 -18.88 4.34
N LEU A 230 -10.44 -17.86 4.47
CA LEU A 230 -8.99 -18.04 4.41
C LEU A 230 -8.48 -18.88 5.60
N GLY A 231 -7.71 -19.90 5.28
CA GLY A 231 -7.16 -20.85 6.25
C GLY A 231 -8.10 -21.98 6.67
N GLY A 232 -9.39 -21.92 6.28
CA GLY A 232 -10.38 -22.95 6.55
C GLY A 232 -11.00 -22.89 7.94
N LYS A 233 -12.15 -23.59 8.07
CA LYS A 233 -12.99 -23.55 9.29
C LYS A 233 -12.30 -24.17 10.50
N ASP A 234 -11.62 -25.30 10.35
CA ASP A 234 -10.97 -25.99 11.47
C ASP A 234 -9.88 -25.11 12.13
N LYS A 235 -9.09 -24.39 11.32
CA LYS A 235 -8.07 -23.45 11.81
C LYS A 235 -8.72 -22.24 12.50
N LEU A 236 -9.85 -21.76 11.97
CA LEU A 236 -10.62 -20.69 12.59
C LEU A 236 -11.14 -21.12 13.96
N ASP A 237 -11.82 -22.25 14.03
CA ASP A 237 -12.43 -22.77 15.26
C ASP A 237 -11.38 -23.01 16.35
N ALA A 238 -10.25 -23.63 16.00
CA ALA A 238 -9.13 -23.82 16.92
C ALA A 238 -8.55 -22.49 17.43
N ARG A 239 -8.47 -21.45 16.58
CA ARG A 239 -8.02 -20.11 16.95
C ARG A 239 -8.99 -19.41 17.89
N LEU A 240 -10.29 -19.49 17.62
CA LEU A 240 -11.34 -18.92 18.46
C LEU A 240 -11.40 -19.60 19.84
N ALA A 241 -11.29 -20.92 19.91
CA ALA A 241 -11.22 -21.68 21.18
C ALA A 241 -10.05 -21.19 22.04
N LYS A 242 -8.83 -21.14 21.49
CA LYS A 242 -7.64 -20.62 22.19
C LYS A 242 -7.81 -19.16 22.65
N ALA A 243 -8.49 -18.33 21.83
CA ALA A 243 -8.73 -16.92 22.18
C ALA A 243 -9.69 -16.79 23.37
N ARG A 244 -10.70 -17.66 23.49
CA ARG A 244 -11.64 -17.73 24.62
C ARG A 244 -10.96 -18.18 25.92
N GLU A 245 -9.98 -19.08 25.82
CA GLU A 245 -9.17 -19.54 26.97
C GLU A 245 -8.19 -18.47 27.47
N GLY A 246 -8.18 -17.27 26.87
CA GLY A 246 -7.28 -16.18 27.28
C GLY A 246 -5.83 -16.35 26.81
N THR A 247 -5.50 -17.39 26.07
CA THR A 247 -4.17 -17.64 25.54
C THR A 247 -3.82 -16.58 24.50
N ARG A 248 -2.60 -15.99 24.54
CA ARG A 248 -2.09 -15.11 23.50
C ARG A 248 -1.77 -15.91 22.22
N ALA A 249 -2.81 -16.38 21.53
CA ALA A 249 -2.68 -17.10 20.27
C ALA A 249 -3.01 -16.19 19.10
N GLY A 250 -2.02 -15.92 18.25
CA GLY A 250 -2.15 -15.30 16.94
C GLY A 250 -2.61 -13.84 16.93
N GLY A 251 -1.94 -13.02 16.14
CA GLY A 251 -2.38 -11.65 15.83
C GLY A 251 -3.64 -11.63 14.97
N ASN A 252 -4.25 -10.45 14.82
CA ASN A 252 -5.33 -10.17 13.88
C ASN A 252 -4.83 -10.44 12.44
N ALA A 253 -5.66 -11.08 11.61
CA ALA A 253 -5.37 -11.41 10.20
C ALA A 253 -4.96 -10.17 9.39
N SER A 254 -5.65 -9.03 9.59
CA SER A 254 -5.28 -7.76 8.95
C SER A 254 -3.92 -7.24 9.43
N MET A 255 -3.61 -7.34 10.72
CA MET A 255 -2.33 -6.87 11.27
C MET A 255 -1.14 -7.65 10.71
N ALA A 256 -1.29 -8.96 10.53
CA ALA A 256 -0.24 -9.78 9.92
C ALA A 256 0.05 -9.37 8.47
N THR A 257 -0.98 -8.95 7.73
CA THR A 257 -0.85 -8.40 6.38
C THR A 257 -0.10 -7.07 6.41
N PHE A 258 -0.56 -6.11 7.21
CA PHE A 258 0.03 -4.76 7.28
C PHE A 258 1.48 -4.75 7.76
N GLU A 259 1.88 -5.62 8.69
CA GLU A 259 3.27 -5.69 9.17
C GLU A 259 4.26 -5.96 8.02
N ARG A 260 3.86 -6.79 7.05
CA ARG A 260 4.68 -7.17 5.90
C ARG A 260 4.68 -6.14 4.78
N THR A 261 3.62 -5.34 4.65
CA THR A 261 3.46 -4.37 3.55
C THR A 261 4.05 -3.01 3.87
N ARG A 262 4.28 -2.66 5.15
CA ARG A 262 4.81 -1.34 5.57
C ARG A 262 6.09 -0.89 4.87
N PRO A 263 7.14 -1.73 4.69
CA PRO A 263 8.33 -1.29 3.95
C PRO A 263 8.04 -0.95 2.49
N ALA A 264 7.15 -1.68 1.82
CA ALA A 264 6.73 -1.40 0.45
C ALA A 264 5.99 -0.06 0.36
N VAL A 265 5.05 0.20 1.28
CA VAL A 265 4.33 1.49 1.38
C VAL A 265 5.28 2.65 1.69
N ALA A 266 6.28 2.43 2.52
CA ALA A 266 7.32 3.42 2.80
C ALA A 266 8.16 3.75 1.55
N ALA A 267 8.49 2.75 0.72
CA ALA A 267 9.21 2.95 -0.54
C ALA A 267 8.39 3.78 -1.55
N GLN A 268 7.07 3.61 -1.59
CA GLN A 268 6.17 4.46 -2.39
C GLN A 268 6.33 5.94 -2.02
N ALA A 269 6.31 6.24 -0.73
CA ALA A 269 6.49 7.61 -0.23
C ALA A 269 7.86 8.21 -0.63
N ILE A 270 8.92 7.39 -0.63
CA ILE A 270 10.25 7.81 -1.08
C ILE A 270 10.23 8.16 -2.58
N GLY A 271 9.55 7.38 -3.41
CA GLY A 271 9.41 7.65 -4.84
C GLY A 271 8.83 9.04 -5.11
N ILE A 272 7.73 9.39 -4.41
CA ILE A 272 7.11 10.73 -4.51
C ILE A 272 8.08 11.82 -4.04
N ALA A 273 8.73 11.62 -2.89
CA ALA A 273 9.67 12.59 -2.33
C ALA A 273 10.84 12.85 -3.29
N ARG A 274 11.42 11.80 -3.86
CA ARG A 274 12.51 11.87 -4.84
C ARG A 274 12.07 12.63 -6.09
N ALA A 275 10.90 12.30 -6.65
CA ALA A 275 10.35 12.99 -7.81
C ALA A 275 10.19 14.51 -7.58
N ALA A 276 9.64 14.89 -6.43
CA ALA A 276 9.46 16.30 -6.08
C ALA A 276 10.79 17.02 -5.84
N TYR A 277 11.74 16.33 -5.20
CA TYR A 277 13.10 16.86 -4.99
C TYR A 277 13.83 17.13 -6.31
N GLU A 278 13.79 16.18 -7.25
CA GLU A 278 14.45 16.32 -8.56
C GLU A 278 13.88 17.49 -9.35
N VAL A 279 12.53 17.64 -9.39
CA VAL A 279 11.89 18.81 -10.03
C VAL A 279 12.31 20.12 -9.36
N ALA A 280 12.36 20.17 -8.04
CA ALA A 280 12.78 21.38 -7.31
C ALA A 280 14.26 21.72 -7.52
N LEU A 281 15.12 20.70 -7.57
CA LEU A 281 16.55 20.86 -7.82
C LEU A 281 16.82 21.42 -9.23
N ASP A 282 16.19 20.86 -10.25
CA ASP A 282 16.36 21.30 -11.64
C ASP A 282 15.79 22.72 -11.86
N TYR A 283 14.64 23.00 -11.24
CA TYR A 283 14.08 24.34 -11.25
C TYR A 283 15.00 25.33 -10.55
N ALA A 284 15.56 25.00 -9.40
CA ALA A 284 16.45 25.90 -8.66
C ALA A 284 17.74 26.22 -9.38
N LYS A 285 18.25 25.31 -10.23
CA LYS A 285 19.44 25.51 -11.07
C LYS A 285 19.19 26.44 -12.26
N THR A 286 17.94 26.50 -12.75
CA THR A 286 17.59 27.21 -13.99
C THR A 286 16.85 28.53 -13.75
N ARG A 287 16.07 28.60 -12.66
CA ARG A 287 15.32 29.81 -12.30
C ARG A 287 16.22 30.88 -11.74
N GLU A 288 16.22 32.06 -12.39
CA GLU A 288 17.00 33.22 -11.93
C GLU A 288 16.12 34.21 -11.18
N GLN A 289 16.61 34.70 -10.05
CA GLN A 289 16.11 35.85 -9.32
C GLN A 289 17.31 36.60 -8.69
N PHE A 290 17.20 37.90 -8.55
CA PHE A 290 18.29 38.76 -8.06
C PHE A 290 19.59 38.61 -8.86
N GLY A 291 19.46 38.36 -10.19
CA GLY A 291 20.55 38.27 -11.14
C GLY A 291 21.38 36.99 -11.11
N LYS A 292 20.85 35.89 -10.49
CA LYS A 292 21.54 34.61 -10.41
C LYS A 292 20.52 33.44 -10.22
N PRO A 293 20.92 32.19 -10.52
CA PRO A 293 20.14 31.03 -10.21
C PRO A 293 19.77 30.97 -8.73
N ILE A 294 18.50 30.60 -8.41
CA ILE A 294 18.02 30.64 -7.02
C ILE A 294 18.74 29.63 -6.12
N ILE A 295 19.34 28.58 -6.67
CA ILE A 295 20.12 27.58 -5.91
C ILE A 295 21.35 28.21 -5.22
N GLU A 296 21.87 29.34 -5.73
CA GLU A 296 23.02 30.08 -5.14
C GLU A 296 22.63 30.82 -3.86
N ASN A 297 21.34 30.87 -3.51
CA ASN A 297 20.91 31.41 -2.23
C ASN A 297 20.95 30.29 -1.16
N GLN A 298 21.70 30.53 -0.08
CA GLN A 298 21.92 29.53 0.97
C GLN A 298 20.61 28.95 1.52
N GLY A 299 19.54 29.75 1.66
CA GLY A 299 18.24 29.27 2.15
C GLY A 299 17.64 28.18 1.25
N ILE A 300 17.78 28.34 -0.09
CA ILE A 300 17.32 27.32 -1.07
C ILE A 300 18.24 26.09 -1.02
N ALA A 301 19.57 26.32 -1.04
CA ALA A 301 20.55 25.24 -0.99
C ALA A 301 20.41 24.38 0.27
N PHE A 302 20.15 24.98 1.44
CA PHE A 302 19.92 24.24 2.70
C PHE A 302 18.63 23.43 2.68
N MET A 303 17.54 23.97 2.10
CA MET A 303 16.32 23.20 1.91
C MET A 303 16.55 21.94 1.05
N LEU A 304 17.27 22.08 -0.08
CA LEU A 304 17.60 20.97 -0.95
C LEU A 304 18.50 19.93 -0.26
N ALA A 305 19.49 20.37 0.53
CA ALA A 305 20.35 19.47 1.31
C ALA A 305 19.56 18.66 2.35
N ASP A 306 18.64 19.30 3.07
CA ASP A 306 17.76 18.64 4.03
C ASP A 306 16.82 17.63 3.34
N MET A 307 16.27 17.99 2.16
CA MET A 307 15.40 17.10 1.39
C MET A 307 16.17 15.84 0.96
N ALA A 308 17.35 16.01 0.36
CA ALA A 308 18.21 14.89 -0.05
C ALA A 308 18.58 13.98 1.13
N THR A 309 19.00 14.56 2.26
CA THR A 309 19.37 13.81 3.47
C THR A 309 18.18 13.01 4.02
N SER A 310 16.99 13.62 4.05
CA SER A 310 15.79 12.96 4.57
C SER A 310 15.32 11.82 3.68
N ILE A 311 15.42 11.96 2.35
CA ILE A 311 15.11 10.90 1.38
C ILE A 311 16.05 9.72 1.58
N GLU A 312 17.37 9.98 1.67
CA GLU A 312 18.35 8.91 1.87
C GLU A 312 18.20 8.19 3.20
N ALA A 313 17.97 8.92 4.29
CA ALA A 313 17.68 8.31 5.58
C ALA A 313 16.41 7.44 5.56
N SER A 314 15.36 7.88 4.84
CA SER A 314 14.15 7.09 4.64
C SER A 314 14.43 5.79 3.88
N ARG A 315 15.22 5.87 2.80
CA ARG A 315 15.59 4.71 1.98
C ARG A 315 16.34 3.65 2.79
N LEU A 316 17.31 4.07 3.60
CA LEU A 316 18.08 3.17 4.45
C LEU A 316 17.21 2.47 5.51
N LEU A 317 16.23 3.16 6.10
CA LEU A 317 15.26 2.57 7.02
C LEU A 317 14.38 1.53 6.31
N VAL A 318 13.92 1.83 5.09
CA VAL A 318 13.11 0.92 4.27
C VAL A 318 13.90 -0.32 3.88
N TRP A 319 15.11 -0.15 3.35
CA TRP A 319 15.97 -1.28 2.96
C TRP A 319 16.28 -2.18 4.13
N ARG A 320 16.60 -1.61 5.30
CA ARG A 320 16.84 -2.39 6.51
C ARG A 320 15.61 -3.20 6.91
N ALA A 321 14.41 -2.58 6.92
CA ALA A 321 13.18 -3.27 7.29
C ALA A 321 12.82 -4.37 6.30
N ALA A 322 12.95 -4.12 4.99
CA ALA A 322 12.70 -5.09 3.94
C ALA A 322 13.67 -6.29 4.01
N TRP A 323 14.95 -6.03 4.18
CA TRP A 323 15.96 -7.06 4.40
C TRP A 323 15.65 -7.90 5.65
N MET A 324 15.30 -7.26 6.78
CA MET A 324 14.94 -8.00 8.00
C MET A 324 13.73 -8.91 7.77
N ALA A 325 12.70 -8.42 7.10
CA ALA A 325 11.51 -9.22 6.76
C ALA A 325 11.87 -10.42 5.89
N ARG A 326 12.71 -10.21 4.88
CA ARG A 326 13.16 -11.28 3.96
C ARG A 326 14.01 -12.35 4.66
N GLN A 327 14.87 -11.94 5.60
CA GLN A 327 15.69 -12.86 6.40
C GLN A 327 14.92 -13.54 7.55
N GLY A 328 13.60 -13.38 7.61
CA GLY A 328 12.78 -13.92 8.70
C GLY A 328 13.08 -13.32 10.06
N LYS A 329 13.79 -12.19 10.12
CA LYS A 329 14.13 -11.52 11.37
C LYS A 329 12.91 -10.83 11.95
N ARG A 330 12.75 -10.93 13.26
CA ARG A 330 11.66 -10.26 13.97
C ARG A 330 11.90 -8.76 14.04
N PHE A 331 10.85 -7.98 13.88
CA PHE A 331 10.87 -6.54 14.11
C PHE A 331 10.79 -6.24 15.62
N GLU A 332 11.93 -6.31 16.30
CA GLU A 332 11.98 -6.14 17.77
C GLU A 332 11.65 -4.71 18.22
N LYS A 333 11.97 -3.73 17.39
CA LYS A 333 11.72 -2.31 17.65
C LYS A 333 10.67 -1.71 16.74
N ALA A 334 9.85 -2.55 16.08
CA ALA A 334 8.87 -2.12 15.09
C ALA A 334 9.51 -1.42 13.86
N GLU A 335 10.58 -2.01 13.30
CA GLU A 335 11.34 -1.43 12.19
C GLU A 335 10.50 -1.15 10.95
N GLY A 336 9.50 -1.99 10.65
CA GLY A 336 8.52 -1.72 9.59
C GLY A 336 7.70 -0.45 9.86
N SER A 337 7.27 -0.24 11.11
CA SER A 337 6.58 0.98 11.52
C SER A 337 7.49 2.20 11.47
N MET A 338 8.77 2.07 11.88
CA MET A 338 9.75 3.16 11.81
C MET A 338 9.97 3.61 10.36
N SER A 339 10.14 2.67 9.42
CA SER A 339 10.32 2.99 8.00
C SER A 339 9.11 3.73 7.43
N LYS A 340 7.89 3.24 7.71
CA LYS A 340 6.64 3.84 7.22
C LYS A 340 6.38 5.22 7.80
N LEU A 341 6.59 5.39 9.10
CA LEU A 341 6.44 6.67 9.78
C LEU A 341 7.39 7.73 9.19
N PHE A 342 8.68 7.41 9.15
CA PHE A 342 9.70 8.36 8.74
C PHE A 342 9.56 8.71 7.25
N ALA A 343 9.38 7.73 6.35
CA ALA A 343 9.23 7.98 4.92
C ALA A 343 7.94 8.75 4.60
N GLY A 344 6.81 8.43 5.23
CA GLY A 344 5.55 9.14 5.01
C GLY A 344 5.61 10.61 5.42
N GLU A 345 6.20 10.92 6.58
CA GLU A 345 6.39 12.32 7.03
C GLU A 345 7.44 13.05 6.18
N THR A 346 8.49 12.35 5.76
CA THR A 346 9.49 12.89 4.82
C THR A 346 8.86 13.28 3.50
N ALA A 347 7.99 12.44 2.92
CA ALA A 347 7.34 12.72 1.65
C ALA A 347 6.50 14.02 1.73
N VAL A 348 5.69 14.18 2.78
CA VAL A 348 4.92 15.41 2.99
C VAL A 348 5.84 16.64 3.08
N LYS A 349 6.88 16.56 3.91
CA LYS A 349 7.80 17.68 4.11
C LYS A 349 8.60 18.04 2.84
N VAL A 350 9.03 17.03 2.09
CA VAL A 350 9.83 17.25 0.85
C VAL A 350 8.96 17.83 -0.25
N THR A 351 7.74 17.34 -0.44
CA THR A 351 6.83 17.86 -1.47
C THR A 351 6.37 19.29 -1.16
N GLU A 352 6.11 19.62 0.10
CA GLU A 352 5.81 20.98 0.54
C GLU A 352 7.00 21.93 0.27
N ARG A 353 8.22 21.51 0.58
CA ARG A 353 9.43 22.28 0.29
C ARG A 353 9.67 22.44 -1.21
N ALA A 354 9.37 21.43 -2.02
CA ALA A 354 9.45 21.53 -3.47
C ALA A 354 8.51 22.60 -4.01
N MET A 355 7.25 22.63 -3.55
CA MET A 355 6.31 23.72 -3.89
C MET A 355 6.87 25.09 -3.48
N GLN A 356 7.43 25.21 -2.27
CA GLN A 356 8.00 26.44 -1.78
C GLN A 356 9.18 26.94 -2.63
N ILE A 357 10.07 26.04 -3.07
CA ILE A 357 11.22 26.35 -3.94
C ILE A 357 10.75 26.86 -5.30
N LEU A 358 9.70 26.29 -5.88
CA LEU A 358 9.12 26.74 -7.14
C LEU A 358 8.33 28.06 -7.01
N GLY A 359 7.98 28.48 -5.80
CA GLY A 359 7.21 29.70 -5.55
C GLY A 359 5.82 29.63 -6.21
N GLY A 360 5.41 30.70 -6.91
CA GLY A 360 4.12 30.74 -7.61
C GLY A 360 3.90 29.58 -8.58
N ASN A 361 4.94 29.14 -9.28
CA ASN A 361 4.89 27.99 -10.19
C ASN A 361 4.62 26.67 -9.44
N GLY A 362 5.07 26.54 -8.18
CA GLY A 362 4.80 25.37 -7.36
C GLY A 362 3.36 25.27 -6.84
N PHE A 363 2.60 26.35 -6.93
CA PHE A 363 1.22 26.45 -6.49
C PHE A 363 0.22 26.21 -7.62
N THR A 364 0.68 26.17 -8.86
CA THR A 364 -0.13 25.97 -10.05
C THR A 364 -0.03 24.54 -10.58
N ARG A 365 -1.02 24.10 -11.38
CA ARG A 365 -1.07 22.73 -11.94
C ARG A 365 -0.18 22.52 -13.16
N GLU A 366 0.48 23.56 -13.66
CA GLU A 366 1.45 23.48 -14.76
C GLU A 366 2.74 22.76 -14.35
N TYR A 367 3.01 22.71 -13.03
CA TYR A 367 4.13 21.95 -12.45
C TYR A 367 3.61 20.81 -11.59
N PRO A 368 4.28 19.64 -11.62
CA PRO A 368 3.75 18.43 -10.98
C PRO A 368 3.82 18.43 -9.44
N VAL A 369 4.58 19.36 -8.83
CA VAL A 369 4.88 19.34 -7.39
C VAL A 369 3.64 19.55 -6.52
N GLU A 370 2.62 20.29 -6.99
CA GLU A 370 1.38 20.48 -6.26
C GLU A 370 0.60 19.15 -6.17
N ARG A 371 0.54 18.35 -7.27
CA ARG A 371 -0.06 17.02 -7.28
C ARG A 371 0.72 16.09 -6.36
N MET A 372 2.05 16.08 -6.43
CA MET A 372 2.91 15.29 -5.57
C MET A 372 2.69 15.62 -4.08
N ALA A 373 2.44 16.89 -3.74
CA ALA A 373 2.14 17.31 -2.37
C ALA A 373 0.76 16.79 -1.92
N ARG A 374 -0.25 16.82 -2.79
CA ARG A 374 -1.57 16.23 -2.50
C ARG A 374 -1.45 14.71 -2.30
N ASP A 375 -0.71 14.04 -3.16
CA ASP A 375 -0.50 12.59 -3.12
C ASP A 375 0.28 12.16 -1.88
N ALA A 376 1.32 12.90 -1.49
CA ALA A 376 2.15 12.57 -0.33
C ALA A 376 1.35 12.53 0.99
N LYS A 377 0.27 13.33 1.09
CA LYS A 377 -0.48 13.44 2.34
C LYS A 377 -1.08 12.10 2.82
N ILE A 378 -1.48 11.21 1.90
CA ILE A 378 -2.09 9.95 2.28
C ILE A 378 -1.14 9.04 3.07
N TYR A 379 0.18 9.17 2.89
CA TYR A 379 1.19 8.33 3.55
C TYR A 379 1.30 8.60 5.06
N THR A 380 0.68 9.63 5.57
CA THR A 380 0.52 9.84 7.01
C THR A 380 -0.81 9.28 7.56
N ILE A 381 -1.69 8.78 6.69
CA ILE A 381 -3.07 8.39 7.03
C ILE A 381 -3.30 6.88 6.84
N PHE A 382 -3.14 6.35 5.63
CA PHE A 382 -3.45 4.95 5.32
C PHE A 382 -2.38 3.96 5.82
N GLU A 383 -2.66 2.67 5.78
CA GLU A 383 -1.76 1.59 6.23
C GLU A 383 -1.30 1.76 7.70
N GLY A 384 -2.18 2.38 8.50
CA GLY A 384 -1.91 2.83 9.88
C GLY A 384 -1.36 4.24 9.92
N THR A 385 -2.12 5.14 10.56
CA THR A 385 -1.74 6.56 10.66
C THR A 385 -0.37 6.75 11.32
N SER A 386 0.25 7.92 11.11
CA SER A 386 1.51 8.27 11.78
C SER A 386 1.44 8.11 13.31
N GLU A 387 0.28 8.39 13.91
CA GLU A 387 0.02 8.22 15.34
C GLU A 387 -0.01 6.74 15.72
N ILE A 388 -0.66 5.89 14.92
CA ILE A 388 -0.66 4.43 15.13
C ILE A 388 0.75 3.85 14.98
N GLN A 389 1.55 4.33 14.01
CA GLN A 389 2.95 3.90 13.89
C GLN A 389 3.75 4.28 15.15
N ARG A 390 3.60 5.53 15.64
CA ARG A 390 4.23 5.96 16.91
C ARG A 390 3.81 5.09 18.09
N LEU A 391 2.53 4.76 18.18
CA LEU A 391 2.03 3.89 19.25
C LEU A 391 2.65 2.48 19.18
N VAL A 392 2.75 1.89 17.97
CA VAL A 392 3.39 0.59 17.77
C VAL A 392 4.87 0.64 18.16
N ILE A 393 5.60 1.66 17.71
CA ILE A 393 7.02 1.87 18.04
C ILE A 393 7.19 2.04 19.56
N ALA A 394 6.41 2.94 20.17
CA ALA A 394 6.50 3.22 21.60
C ALA A 394 6.29 1.96 22.46
N ARG A 395 5.28 1.13 22.12
CA ARG A 395 5.04 -0.16 22.77
C ARG A 395 6.21 -1.13 22.60
N SER A 396 6.77 -1.16 21.41
CA SER A 396 7.86 -2.09 21.07
C SER A 396 9.15 -1.76 21.80
N VAL A 397 9.52 -0.46 21.86
CA VAL A 397 10.78 -0.03 22.48
C VAL A 397 10.71 0.05 24.01
N SER A 398 9.50 0.29 24.58
CA SER A 398 9.31 0.40 26.02
C SER A 398 8.91 -0.92 26.70
N GLY A 399 8.36 -1.86 25.94
CA GLY A 399 7.71 -3.06 26.49
C GLY A 399 6.43 -2.75 27.30
N ALA A 400 6.00 -1.48 27.35
CA ALA A 400 4.85 -1.04 28.14
C ALA A 400 3.53 -1.12 27.35
N PRO A 401 2.39 -1.44 28.00
CA PRO A 401 1.07 -1.47 27.36
C PRO A 401 0.50 -0.05 27.21
N ILE A 402 1.14 0.78 26.38
CA ILE A 402 0.68 2.14 26.07
C ILE A 402 -0.66 2.08 25.31
N ARG A 403 -1.66 2.85 25.76
CA ARG A 403 -3.00 2.93 25.19
C ARG A 403 -3.25 4.25 24.48
#